data_3b16216d9ec9ad222b1cd5e4a0c4c658
#
_entry.id   3b16216d9ec9ad222b1cd5e4a0c4c658
#
_cell.length_a   1.000
_cell.length_b   1.000
_cell.length_c   1.000
_cell.angle_alpha   90.00
_cell.angle_beta   90.00
_cell.angle_gamma   90.00
#
_symmetry.space_group_name_H-M   'P 1'
#
loop_
_entity.id
_entity.type
_entity.pdbx_description
1 polymer ?
#
loop_
_entity_poly.entity_id
_entity_poly.type
_entity_poly.pdbx_seq_one_letter_code
_entity_poly.pdbx_strand_id
1 'polypeptide(L)'
;FLFGPSGAGKSVSVQSAIQVSAVYACVRVIAETIASLPLHVYKVTDTGSEKATQHSLYRLLHDEPNREMTSFILREAMLTHLLLWGNSYCQIIRTGRNQIDSLYPLLPDRMEVDRDSNCKLTYTYSTSEGRIYRLAAEEVLHIPGLGFDGVVGYSPIALEKNAIGLGLAAEEYGSKFFSNGARPSGILTHPNTVKNPKVLRESWNAAYGGSSNSGRVAILEEGMKFETISMPNNEAQFLETRKFQVSEICRIFRVPPHLVGDLEHATFSNIEHQSISFAVHTIRPWLVRIEQAINRSLFSEKEKRDFYVQFNIDGLMRGAYKERMEGYAIARQNGWMSANDIRELENMNPLTDDQGGNAYLVNGNMIPINLARKEEPMNGKQVLELGTE
;
A
#
# COMPACT_ATOMS: atom_id res chain seq x y z
N PHE A 1 19.43 14.26 -2.40
CA PHE A 1 19.20 15.52 -3.11
C PHE A 1 17.76 16.00 -3.09
N LEU A 2 16.78 15.14 -2.93
CA LEU A 2 15.35 15.52 -3.03
C LEU A 2 14.71 15.86 -1.68
N PHE A 3 15.22 15.31 -0.57
CA PHE A 3 14.78 15.69 0.77
C PHE A 3 15.24 17.11 1.14
N GLY A 4 14.55 17.76 2.08
CA GLY A 4 14.93 19.08 2.57
C GLY A 4 13.74 20.02 2.73
N PRO A 5 13.98 21.35 2.73
CA PRO A 5 12.93 22.33 2.93
C PRO A 5 11.88 22.30 1.82
N SER A 6 10.62 22.38 2.22
CA SER A 6 9.46 22.55 1.35
C SER A 6 9.17 24.02 1.10
N GLY A 7 8.34 24.32 0.10
CA GLY A 7 7.83 25.68 -0.16
C GLY A 7 7.03 26.26 1.04
N ALA A 8 6.52 25.42 1.94
CA ALA A 8 5.86 25.83 3.18
C ALA A 8 6.85 26.08 4.35
N GLY A 9 8.16 26.08 4.09
CA GLY A 9 9.20 26.31 5.10
C GLY A 9 9.43 25.16 6.07
N LYS A 10 8.88 23.96 5.80
CA LYS A 10 9.07 22.75 6.60
C LYS A 10 10.12 21.84 5.98
N SER A 11 11.03 21.31 6.81
CA SER A 11 11.96 20.28 6.37
C SER A 11 11.22 18.95 6.32
N VAL A 12 11.23 18.30 5.15
CA VAL A 12 10.57 17.02 4.91
C VAL A 12 11.63 15.93 4.84
N SER A 13 11.51 14.97 5.73
CA SER A 13 12.24 13.70 5.77
C SER A 13 11.24 12.56 5.84
N VAL A 14 11.69 11.32 5.72
CA VAL A 14 10.81 10.14 5.93
C VAL A 14 10.22 10.17 7.34
N GLN A 15 11.03 10.50 8.36
CA GLN A 15 10.59 10.55 9.75
C GLN A 15 9.53 11.62 10.00
N SER A 16 9.65 12.82 9.38
CA SER A 16 8.62 13.85 9.52
C SER A 16 7.39 13.55 8.67
N ALA A 17 7.55 12.96 7.49
CA ALA A 17 6.44 12.62 6.60
C ALA A 17 5.50 11.57 7.20
N ILE A 18 6.05 10.53 7.84
CA ILE A 18 5.23 9.47 8.45
C ILE A 18 4.42 9.96 9.65
N GLN A 19 4.74 11.12 10.23
CA GLN A 19 3.96 11.76 11.28
C GLN A 19 2.68 12.39 10.73
N VAL A 20 2.62 12.70 9.44
CA VAL A 20 1.37 13.14 8.79
C VAL A 20 0.41 11.96 8.72
N SER A 21 -0.73 12.07 9.38
CA SER A 21 -1.70 10.97 9.55
C SER A 21 -2.13 10.33 8.23
N ALA A 22 -2.34 11.12 7.18
CA ALA A 22 -2.73 10.64 5.87
C ALA A 22 -1.60 9.85 5.18
N VAL A 23 -0.32 10.26 5.34
CA VAL A 23 0.83 9.52 4.82
C VAL A 23 0.93 8.16 5.52
N TYR A 24 0.87 8.15 6.85
CA TYR A 24 0.88 6.92 7.63
C TYR A 24 -0.23 5.97 7.21
N ALA A 25 -1.47 6.47 7.08
CA ALA A 25 -2.62 5.68 6.70
C ALA A 25 -2.46 5.08 5.29
N CYS A 26 -2.03 5.86 4.30
CA CYS A 26 -1.82 5.38 2.93
C CYS A 26 -0.72 4.31 2.85
N VAL A 27 0.42 4.54 3.51
CA VAL A 27 1.53 3.57 3.56
C VAL A 27 1.06 2.28 4.20
N ARG A 28 0.37 2.38 5.34
CA ARG A 28 -0.15 1.24 6.08
C ARG A 28 -1.15 0.42 5.25
N VAL A 29 -2.12 1.07 4.62
CA VAL A 29 -3.15 0.40 3.80
C VAL A 29 -2.50 -0.40 2.67
N ILE A 30 -1.54 0.16 1.94
CA ILE A 30 -0.88 -0.55 0.85
C ILE A 30 -0.01 -1.69 1.39
N ALA A 31 0.82 -1.41 2.41
CA ALA A 31 1.76 -2.39 2.96
C ALA A 31 1.04 -3.59 3.57
N GLU A 32 0.04 -3.37 4.44
CA GLU A 32 -0.74 -4.44 5.07
C GLU A 32 -1.57 -5.23 4.04
N THR A 33 -2.15 -4.54 3.04
CA THR A 33 -2.91 -5.23 1.98
C THR A 33 -2.02 -6.21 1.23
N ILE A 34 -0.84 -5.79 0.77
CA ILE A 34 0.07 -6.67 0.03
C ILE A 34 0.69 -7.73 0.93
N ALA A 35 1.08 -7.37 2.17
CA ALA A 35 1.65 -8.31 3.12
C ALA A 35 0.68 -9.45 3.48
N SER A 36 -0.63 -9.19 3.48
CA SER A 36 -1.67 -10.19 3.75
C SER A 36 -1.93 -11.16 2.60
N LEU A 37 -1.52 -10.83 1.37
CA LEU A 37 -1.73 -11.71 0.21
C LEU A 37 -0.79 -12.92 0.27
N PRO A 38 -1.29 -14.15 0.06
CA PRO A 38 -0.44 -15.32 -0.02
C PRO A 38 0.51 -15.24 -1.22
N LEU A 39 1.80 -15.45 -0.99
CA LEU A 39 2.82 -15.57 -2.04
C LEU A 39 3.23 -17.02 -2.16
N HIS A 40 2.99 -17.61 -3.32
CA HIS A 40 3.28 -19.02 -3.57
C HIS A 40 4.37 -19.19 -4.61
N VAL A 41 5.14 -20.27 -4.47
CA VAL A 41 6.02 -20.77 -5.52
C VAL A 41 5.23 -21.76 -6.36
N TYR A 42 5.24 -21.58 -7.67
CA TYR A 42 4.59 -22.45 -8.64
C TYR A 42 5.62 -23.16 -9.49
N LYS A 43 5.31 -24.41 -9.85
CA LYS A 43 6.01 -25.19 -10.85
C LYS A 43 5.19 -25.24 -12.13
N VAL A 44 5.85 -24.97 -13.25
CA VAL A 44 5.23 -25.10 -14.60
C VAL A 44 5.09 -26.59 -14.94
N THR A 45 3.92 -26.99 -15.41
CA THR A 45 3.61 -28.34 -15.87
C THR A 45 3.10 -28.29 -17.31
N ASP A 46 3.05 -29.42 -17.98
CA ASP A 46 2.55 -29.50 -19.37
C ASP A 46 1.09 -29.03 -19.49
N THR A 47 0.30 -29.09 -18.43
CA THR A 47 -1.12 -28.75 -18.40
C THR A 47 -1.47 -27.46 -17.67
N GLY A 48 -0.46 -26.76 -17.14
CA GLY A 48 -0.67 -25.52 -16.36
C GLY A 48 0.43 -25.28 -15.32
N SER A 49 0.04 -25.01 -14.09
CA SER A 49 1.00 -24.80 -12.98
C SER A 49 0.45 -25.38 -11.67
N GLU A 50 1.33 -25.88 -10.84
CA GLU A 50 1.01 -26.42 -9.52
C GLU A 50 1.83 -25.73 -8.42
N LYS A 51 1.29 -25.66 -7.20
CA LYS A 51 2.02 -25.11 -6.04
C LYS A 51 3.20 -26.01 -5.67
N ALA A 52 4.41 -25.47 -5.71
CA ALA A 52 5.65 -26.17 -5.39
C ALA A 52 5.97 -26.08 -3.90
N THR A 53 5.16 -26.68 -3.04
CA THR A 53 5.29 -26.58 -1.57
C THR A 53 6.58 -27.21 -1.03
N GLN A 54 7.21 -28.12 -1.80
CA GLN A 54 8.48 -28.77 -1.45
C GLN A 54 9.70 -27.96 -1.89
N HIS A 55 9.52 -26.86 -2.62
CA HIS A 55 10.62 -26.02 -3.06
C HIS A 55 11.23 -25.27 -1.86
N SER A 56 12.56 -25.15 -1.79
CA SER A 56 13.26 -24.51 -0.66
C SER A 56 12.81 -23.06 -0.41
N LEU A 57 12.50 -22.31 -1.46
CA LEU A 57 11.99 -20.94 -1.37
C LEU A 57 10.54 -20.85 -0.89
N TYR A 58 9.76 -21.93 -0.94
CA TYR A 58 8.35 -21.88 -0.54
C TYR A 58 8.20 -21.42 0.91
N ARG A 59 8.90 -22.09 1.83
CA ARG A 59 8.87 -21.74 3.25
C ARG A 59 9.39 -20.32 3.50
N LEU A 60 10.46 -19.90 2.84
CA LEU A 60 11.04 -18.56 3.01
C LEU A 60 10.09 -17.43 2.57
N LEU A 61 9.35 -17.65 1.49
CA LEU A 61 8.47 -16.62 0.93
C LEU A 61 7.06 -16.67 1.52
N HIS A 62 6.59 -17.85 1.91
CA HIS A 62 5.23 -18.05 2.40
C HIS A 62 5.14 -17.94 3.93
N ASP A 63 6.08 -18.56 4.67
CA ASP A 63 6.00 -18.67 6.13
C ASP A 63 7.01 -17.75 6.85
N GLU A 64 8.28 -18.10 6.79
CA GLU A 64 9.36 -17.52 7.59
C GLU A 64 10.59 -17.21 6.75
N PRO A 65 10.88 -15.94 6.40
CA PRO A 65 12.05 -15.56 5.63
C PRO A 65 13.36 -15.69 6.44
N ASN A 66 13.28 -15.66 7.75
CA ASN A 66 14.39 -15.79 8.70
C ASN A 66 13.83 -16.11 10.11
N ARG A 67 14.73 -16.24 11.10
CA ARG A 67 14.35 -16.62 12.47
C ARG A 67 13.74 -15.50 13.30
N GLU A 68 13.72 -14.27 12.80
CA GLU A 68 13.32 -13.07 13.55
C GLU A 68 11.93 -12.57 13.14
N MET A 69 11.44 -12.90 11.95
CA MET A 69 10.21 -12.34 11.42
C MET A 69 9.43 -13.33 10.54
N THR A 70 8.14 -13.11 10.45
CA THR A 70 7.25 -13.82 9.53
C THR A 70 7.34 -13.22 8.13
N SER A 71 6.86 -13.95 7.13
CA SER A 71 6.78 -13.47 5.75
C SER A 71 5.89 -12.23 5.60
N PHE A 72 4.84 -12.10 6.44
CA PHE A 72 4.02 -10.90 6.51
C PHE A 72 4.85 -9.67 6.89
N ILE A 73 5.61 -9.75 7.98
CA ILE A 73 6.44 -8.63 8.47
C ILE A 73 7.53 -8.25 7.47
N LEU A 74 8.16 -9.24 6.81
CA LEU A 74 9.13 -8.94 5.75
C LEU A 74 8.49 -8.17 4.61
N ARG A 75 7.34 -8.62 4.09
CA ARG A 75 6.63 -7.96 2.98
C ARG A 75 6.17 -6.57 3.37
N GLU A 76 5.63 -6.40 4.58
CA GLU A 76 5.22 -5.10 5.13
C GLU A 76 6.40 -4.13 5.19
N ALA A 77 7.57 -4.57 5.70
CA ALA A 77 8.78 -3.76 5.73
C ALA A 77 9.27 -3.39 4.32
N MET A 78 9.27 -4.36 3.38
CA MET A 78 9.65 -4.13 1.99
C MET A 78 8.77 -3.07 1.32
N LEU A 79 7.45 -3.15 1.51
CA LEU A 79 6.51 -2.16 0.97
C LEU A 79 6.68 -0.80 1.64
N THR A 80 6.84 -0.76 2.94
CA THR A 80 7.13 0.48 3.68
C THR A 80 8.39 1.16 3.15
N HIS A 81 9.46 0.40 2.90
CA HIS A 81 10.69 0.91 2.28
C HIS A 81 10.43 1.47 0.87
N LEU A 82 9.70 0.75 0.03
CA LEU A 82 9.34 1.20 -1.32
C LEU A 82 8.53 2.49 -1.31
N LEU A 83 7.53 2.59 -0.44
CA LEU A 83 6.62 3.73 -0.37
C LEU A 83 7.27 4.97 0.24
N LEU A 84 8.25 4.81 1.13
CA LEU A 84 8.92 5.92 1.79
C LEU A 84 10.23 6.34 1.11
N TRP A 85 11.08 5.40 0.73
CA TRP A 85 12.39 5.66 0.14
C TRP A 85 12.49 5.37 -1.36
N GLY A 86 11.45 4.74 -1.93
CA GLY A 86 11.43 4.38 -3.35
C GLY A 86 12.23 3.14 -3.71
N ASN A 87 12.86 2.48 -2.75
CA ASN A 87 13.63 1.25 -2.95
C ASN A 87 13.44 0.32 -1.76
N SER A 88 13.50 -0.98 -2.02
CA SER A 88 13.57 -2.01 -0.98
C SER A 88 14.74 -2.93 -1.24
N TYR A 89 15.49 -3.25 -0.19
CA TYR A 89 16.65 -4.12 -0.24
C TYR A 89 16.50 -5.22 0.80
N CYS A 90 16.76 -6.47 0.39
CA CYS A 90 16.90 -7.57 1.31
C CYS A 90 18.23 -8.28 1.05
N GLN A 91 18.99 -8.53 2.10
CA GLN A 91 20.18 -9.35 2.02
C GLN A 91 19.78 -10.81 1.84
N ILE A 92 20.41 -11.47 0.88
CA ILE A 92 20.24 -12.90 0.60
C ILE A 92 21.36 -13.65 1.28
N ILE A 93 21.05 -14.38 2.34
CA ILE A 93 22.03 -15.25 3.00
C ILE A 93 21.98 -16.62 2.36
N ARG A 94 23.16 -17.15 2.02
CA ARG A 94 23.28 -18.46 1.38
C ARG A 94 24.07 -19.42 2.25
N THR A 95 23.72 -20.70 2.20
CA THR A 95 24.48 -21.79 2.79
C THR A 95 25.75 -22.06 2.00
N GLY A 96 26.67 -22.84 2.56
CA GLY A 96 27.87 -23.29 1.84
C GLY A 96 27.60 -24.11 0.56
N ARG A 97 26.36 -24.58 0.36
CA ARG A 97 25.91 -25.26 -0.86
C ARG A 97 25.21 -24.29 -1.85
N ASN A 98 25.34 -22.98 -1.65
CA ASN A 98 24.74 -21.91 -2.44
C ASN A 98 23.21 -21.89 -2.44
N GLN A 99 22.57 -22.60 -1.51
CA GLN A 99 21.12 -22.52 -1.31
C GLN A 99 20.78 -21.30 -0.47
N ILE A 100 19.66 -20.64 -0.76
CA ILE A 100 19.19 -19.53 0.03
C ILE A 100 18.68 -20.05 1.38
N ASP A 101 19.26 -19.51 2.47
CA ASP A 101 18.92 -19.85 3.84
C ASP A 101 17.93 -18.87 4.43
N SER A 102 18.15 -17.57 4.22
CA SER A 102 17.35 -16.53 4.84
C SER A 102 17.42 -15.20 4.08
N LEU A 103 16.41 -14.34 4.32
CA LEU A 103 16.27 -13.00 3.77
C LEU A 103 16.14 -12.00 4.91
N TYR A 104 16.98 -10.94 4.91
CA TYR A 104 16.95 -9.87 5.91
C TYR A 104 16.74 -8.50 5.24
N PRO A 105 15.74 -7.70 5.66
CA PRO A 105 15.54 -6.37 5.11
C PRO A 105 16.68 -5.44 5.52
N LEU A 106 17.18 -4.64 4.56
CA LEU A 106 18.20 -3.61 4.78
C LEU A 106 17.57 -2.23 4.65
N LEU A 107 17.91 -1.31 5.54
CA LEU A 107 17.35 0.05 5.54
C LEU A 107 17.84 0.83 4.31
N PRO A 108 16.93 1.40 3.50
CA PRO A 108 17.32 2.06 2.25
C PRO A 108 18.12 3.35 2.45
N ASP A 109 17.94 4.05 3.56
CA ASP A 109 18.70 5.27 3.90
C ASP A 109 20.18 5.01 4.20
N ARG A 110 20.56 3.73 4.32
CA ARG A 110 21.93 3.26 4.58
C ARG A 110 22.54 2.49 3.41
N MET A 111 21.83 2.44 2.30
CA MET A 111 22.23 1.71 1.10
C MET A 111 22.66 2.67 0.00
N GLU A 112 23.84 2.45 -0.53
CA GLU A 112 24.36 3.10 -1.72
C GLU A 112 24.46 2.10 -2.85
N VAL A 113 23.94 2.45 -4.02
CA VAL A 113 23.97 1.60 -5.22
C VAL A 113 24.86 2.25 -6.25
N ASP A 114 25.87 1.52 -6.72
CA ASP A 114 26.83 2.00 -7.70
C ASP A 114 27.20 0.89 -8.69
N ARG A 115 28.09 1.20 -9.62
CA ARG A 115 28.65 0.22 -10.56
C ARG A 115 30.16 0.12 -10.36
N ASP A 116 30.67 -1.10 -10.40
CA ASP A 116 32.09 -1.36 -10.39
C ASP A 116 32.76 -1.00 -11.74
N SER A 117 34.07 -1.15 -11.83
CA SER A 117 34.86 -0.93 -13.05
C SER A 117 34.42 -1.80 -14.24
N ASN A 118 33.70 -2.87 -14.00
CA ASN A 118 33.15 -3.77 -15.01
C ASN A 118 31.66 -3.49 -15.31
N CYS A 119 31.13 -2.32 -14.88
CA CYS A 119 29.74 -1.93 -15.01
C CYS A 119 28.74 -2.86 -14.27
N LYS A 120 29.18 -3.71 -13.35
CA LYS A 120 28.30 -4.54 -12.51
C LYS A 120 27.79 -3.72 -11.33
N LEU A 121 26.52 -3.93 -10.97
CA LEU A 121 25.92 -3.29 -9.80
C LEU A 121 26.60 -3.79 -8.53
N THR A 122 26.93 -2.86 -7.65
CA THR A 122 27.48 -3.08 -6.31
C THR A 122 26.65 -2.31 -5.29
N TYR A 123 26.53 -2.86 -4.11
CA TYR A 123 25.74 -2.31 -3.02
C TYR A 123 26.66 -2.07 -1.82
N THR A 124 26.66 -0.85 -1.30
CA THR A 124 27.41 -0.48 -0.11
C THR A 124 26.45 -0.19 1.02
N TYR A 125 26.43 -1.02 2.05
CA TYR A 125 25.58 -0.88 3.21
C TYR A 125 26.36 -0.42 4.43
N SER A 126 25.89 0.68 5.05
CA SER A 126 26.49 1.27 6.25
C SER A 126 25.64 0.96 7.49
N THR A 127 26.17 0.25 8.48
CA THR A 127 25.45 -0.03 9.74
C THR A 127 25.39 1.19 10.64
N SER A 128 24.52 1.13 11.68
CA SER A 128 24.46 2.16 12.72
C SER A 128 25.77 2.36 13.49
N GLU A 129 26.64 1.32 13.53
CA GLU A 129 27.94 1.35 14.17
C GLU A 129 29.06 1.89 13.26
N GLY A 130 28.72 2.32 12.03
CA GLY A 130 29.69 2.81 11.06
C GLY A 130 30.47 1.72 10.31
N ARG A 131 30.11 0.45 10.44
CA ARG A 131 30.69 -0.64 9.63
C ARG A 131 30.12 -0.58 8.22
N ILE A 132 31.00 -0.77 7.23
CA ILE A 132 30.65 -0.73 5.81
C ILE A 132 30.78 -2.15 5.25
N TYR A 133 29.68 -2.62 4.63
CA TYR A 133 29.63 -3.90 3.92
C TYR A 133 29.44 -3.63 2.44
N ARG A 134 30.27 -4.25 1.61
CA ARG A 134 30.11 -4.26 0.15
C ARG A 134 29.47 -5.58 -0.25
N LEU A 135 28.33 -5.51 -0.88
CA LEU A 135 27.53 -6.67 -1.28
C LEU A 135 27.50 -6.71 -2.82
N ALA A 136 27.65 -7.91 -3.36
CA ALA A 136 27.48 -8.15 -4.78
C ALA A 136 25.98 -8.15 -5.18
N ALA A 137 25.70 -8.03 -6.47
CA ALA A 137 24.32 -8.03 -6.96
C ALA A 137 23.56 -9.32 -6.64
N GLU A 138 24.25 -10.44 -6.54
CA GLU A 138 23.69 -11.75 -6.22
C GLU A 138 23.36 -11.92 -4.72
N GLU A 139 23.87 -11.03 -3.87
CA GLU A 139 23.64 -11.04 -2.42
C GLU A 139 22.51 -10.10 -1.99
N VAL A 140 21.91 -9.35 -2.93
CA VAL A 140 20.87 -8.38 -2.63
C VAL A 140 19.66 -8.59 -3.52
N LEU A 141 18.49 -8.84 -2.90
CA LEU A 141 17.21 -8.68 -3.55
C LEU A 141 16.88 -7.19 -3.52
N HIS A 142 17.07 -6.52 -4.65
CA HIS A 142 16.73 -5.11 -4.84
C HIS A 142 15.44 -4.96 -5.65
N ILE A 143 14.49 -4.24 -5.08
CA ILE A 143 13.22 -3.88 -5.70
C ILE A 143 13.17 -2.37 -5.83
N PRO A 144 13.40 -1.79 -7.02
CA PRO A 144 13.29 -0.36 -7.23
C PRO A 144 11.84 0.06 -7.45
N GLY A 145 11.47 1.24 -6.95
CA GLY A 145 10.22 1.92 -7.28
C GLY A 145 10.27 2.61 -8.65
N LEU A 146 9.52 3.70 -8.82
CA LEU A 146 9.60 4.54 -10.00
C LEU A 146 10.93 5.31 -10.00
N GLY A 147 11.70 5.19 -11.07
CA GLY A 147 12.98 5.87 -11.26
C GLY A 147 13.24 6.13 -12.74
N PHE A 148 14.23 6.99 -13.07
CA PHE A 148 14.56 7.32 -14.46
C PHE A 148 15.54 6.32 -15.10
N ASP A 149 16.43 5.73 -14.31
CA ASP A 149 17.49 4.85 -14.81
C ASP A 149 17.13 3.35 -14.80
N GLY A 150 15.97 3.03 -14.21
CA GLY A 150 15.52 1.65 -14.03
C GLY A 150 16.32 0.86 -13.00
N VAL A 151 17.25 1.47 -12.28
CA VAL A 151 18.08 0.85 -11.25
C VAL A 151 17.66 1.32 -9.87
N VAL A 152 17.60 2.64 -9.66
CA VAL A 152 17.24 3.24 -8.38
C VAL A 152 15.92 3.98 -8.49
N GLY A 153 14.97 3.66 -7.61
CA GLY A 153 13.69 4.35 -7.48
C GLY A 153 13.84 5.64 -6.69
N TYR A 154 13.04 6.65 -7.04
CA TYR A 154 12.93 7.88 -6.28
C TYR A 154 11.98 7.72 -5.10
N SER A 155 12.32 8.37 -3.99
CA SER A 155 11.41 8.47 -2.84
C SER A 155 10.16 9.27 -3.21
N PRO A 156 8.94 8.71 -3.09
CA PRO A 156 7.71 9.46 -3.26
C PRO A 156 7.61 10.64 -2.29
N ILE A 157 8.12 10.46 -1.06
CA ILE A 157 8.17 11.51 -0.03
C ILE A 157 9.03 12.68 -0.48
N ALA A 158 10.19 12.40 -1.06
CA ALA A 158 11.12 13.43 -1.50
C ALA A 158 10.61 14.16 -2.75
N LEU A 159 9.97 13.46 -3.67
CA LEU A 159 9.34 14.06 -4.86
C LEU A 159 8.20 15.00 -4.47
N GLU A 160 7.35 14.57 -3.54
CA GLU A 160 6.14 15.29 -3.14
C GLU A 160 6.32 16.08 -1.83
N LYS A 161 7.57 16.49 -1.54
CA LYS A 161 7.90 17.20 -0.30
C LYS A 161 7.10 18.47 -0.08
N ASN A 162 6.65 19.15 -1.14
CA ASN A 162 5.87 20.37 -1.02
C ASN A 162 4.46 20.11 -0.50
N ALA A 163 3.79 19.08 -1.03
CA ALA A 163 2.46 18.66 -0.56
C ALA A 163 2.52 18.17 0.90
N ILE A 164 3.51 17.33 1.22
CA ILE A 164 3.70 16.81 2.58
C ILE A 164 4.10 17.93 3.54
N GLY A 165 4.98 18.84 3.12
CA GLY A 165 5.40 19.99 3.91
C GLY A 165 4.27 20.97 4.22
N LEU A 166 3.32 21.13 3.29
CA LEU A 166 2.11 21.91 3.54
C LEU A 166 1.22 21.22 4.60
N GLY A 167 1.08 19.89 4.55
CA GLY A 167 0.40 19.10 5.60
C GLY A 167 1.01 19.32 6.98
N LEU A 168 2.34 19.21 7.10
CA LEU A 168 3.08 19.48 8.36
C LEU A 168 2.86 20.91 8.85
N ALA A 169 2.89 21.91 7.94
CA ALA A 169 2.64 23.30 8.29
C ALA A 169 1.22 23.54 8.79
N ALA A 170 0.23 22.90 8.16
CA ALA A 170 -1.17 22.99 8.58
C ALA A 170 -1.39 22.34 9.97
N GLU A 171 -0.77 21.20 10.24
CA GLU A 171 -0.85 20.55 11.55
C GLU A 171 -0.20 21.39 12.65
N GLU A 172 0.96 21.97 12.37
CA GLU A 172 1.63 22.86 13.33
C GLU A 172 0.82 24.13 13.58
N TYR A 173 0.25 24.72 12.51
CA TYR A 173 -0.62 25.88 12.64
C TYR A 173 -1.84 25.56 13.53
N GLY A 174 -2.53 24.46 13.26
CA GLY A 174 -3.66 24.02 14.08
C GLY A 174 -3.27 23.77 15.53
N SER A 175 -2.16 23.08 15.75
CA SER A 175 -1.63 22.82 17.09
C SER A 175 -1.34 24.13 17.86
N LYS A 176 -0.66 25.09 17.22
CA LYS A 176 -0.40 26.40 17.82
C LYS A 176 -1.68 27.20 18.06
N PHE A 177 -2.62 27.17 17.14
CA PHE A 177 -3.90 27.85 17.29
C PHE A 177 -4.68 27.33 18.51
N PHE A 178 -4.81 26.01 18.65
CA PHE A 178 -5.48 25.39 19.78
C PHE A 178 -4.70 25.55 21.09
N SER A 179 -3.36 25.42 21.07
CA SER A 179 -2.54 25.60 22.27
C SER A 179 -2.60 27.03 22.81
N ASN A 180 -2.85 28.01 21.95
CA ASN A 180 -3.06 29.41 22.34
C ASN A 180 -4.52 29.73 22.71
N GLY A 181 -5.36 28.71 22.94
CA GLY A 181 -6.74 28.87 23.35
C GLY A 181 -7.68 29.30 22.20
N ALA A 182 -7.32 28.98 20.95
CA ALA A 182 -8.07 29.36 19.75
C ALA A 182 -8.33 30.86 19.59
N ARG A 183 -7.43 31.69 20.13
CA ARG A 183 -7.52 33.15 20.02
C ARG A 183 -6.66 33.67 18.90
N PRO A 184 -7.21 34.55 18.03
CA PRO A 184 -6.41 35.22 17.03
C PRO A 184 -5.36 36.14 17.68
N SER A 185 -4.22 36.31 16.99
CA SER A 185 -3.21 37.27 17.37
C SER A 185 -3.80 38.68 17.39
N GLY A 186 -3.50 39.47 18.39
CA GLY A 186 -4.01 40.81 18.52
C GLY A 186 -3.00 41.78 19.12
N ILE A 187 -3.31 43.07 19.00
CA ILE A 187 -2.61 44.14 19.65
C ILE A 187 -3.40 44.56 20.90
N LEU A 188 -2.74 44.58 22.03
CA LEU A 188 -3.27 45.24 23.22
C LEU A 188 -2.80 46.68 23.19
N THR A 189 -3.71 47.64 22.98
CA THR A 189 -3.45 49.08 22.96
C THR A 189 -3.80 49.69 24.30
N HIS A 190 -2.95 50.62 24.76
CA HIS A 190 -3.14 51.39 25.98
C HIS A 190 -3.10 52.87 25.65
N PRO A 191 -4.00 53.74 26.17
CA PRO A 191 -4.03 55.16 25.83
C PRO A 191 -2.80 55.92 26.30
N ASN A 192 -2.10 55.39 27.31
CA ASN A 192 -0.88 56.01 27.85
C ASN A 192 0.33 55.12 27.63
N THR A 193 1.55 55.60 27.91
CA THR A 193 2.78 54.85 27.77
C THR A 193 2.88 53.75 28.83
N VAL A 194 3.01 52.49 28.38
CA VAL A 194 3.21 51.33 29.25
C VAL A 194 4.65 51.29 29.74
N LYS A 195 4.87 51.43 31.06
CA LYS A 195 6.20 51.41 31.65
C LYS A 195 6.93 50.08 31.49
N ASN A 196 6.21 48.98 31.45
CA ASN A 196 6.80 47.63 31.38
C ASN A 196 6.01 46.67 30.47
N PRO A 197 6.17 46.77 29.14
CA PRO A 197 5.42 45.96 28.18
C PRO A 197 5.64 44.43 28.33
N LYS A 198 6.81 44.02 28.85
CA LYS A 198 7.12 42.60 29.06
C LYS A 198 6.25 42.00 30.17
N VAL A 199 6.15 42.67 31.32
CA VAL A 199 5.32 42.19 32.43
C VAL A 199 3.84 42.11 32.04
N LEU A 200 3.35 43.10 31.29
CA LEU A 200 1.97 43.09 30.80
C LEU A 200 1.73 41.90 29.86
N ARG A 201 2.67 41.59 28.95
CA ARG A 201 2.59 40.44 28.04
C ARG A 201 2.60 39.11 28.82
N GLU A 202 3.50 38.97 29.79
CA GLU A 202 3.62 37.77 30.63
C GLU A 202 2.34 37.54 31.45
N SER A 203 1.83 38.60 32.10
CA SER A 203 0.56 38.56 32.84
C SER A 203 -0.63 38.19 31.92
N TRP A 204 -0.70 38.80 30.75
CA TRP A 204 -1.72 38.47 29.75
C TRP A 204 -1.64 37.00 29.32
N ASN A 205 -0.46 36.51 28.99
CA ASN A 205 -0.25 35.12 28.59
C ASN A 205 -0.56 34.14 29.73
N ALA A 206 -0.21 34.45 30.96
CA ALA A 206 -0.51 33.62 32.12
C ALA A 206 -2.03 33.54 32.40
N ALA A 207 -2.74 34.65 32.24
CA ALA A 207 -4.16 34.71 32.51
C ALA A 207 -5.06 34.14 31.40
N TYR A 208 -4.63 34.32 30.16
CA TYR A 208 -5.47 34.04 28.97
C TYR A 208 -4.83 33.15 27.93
N GLY A 209 -3.55 32.79 28.04
CA GLY A 209 -2.84 31.85 27.19
C GLY A 209 -3.15 30.39 27.55
N GLY A 210 -3.03 29.48 26.54
CA GLY A 210 -3.20 28.04 26.72
C GLY A 210 -4.66 27.55 26.57
N SER A 211 -4.81 26.28 26.24
CA SER A 211 -6.12 25.62 26.00
C SER A 211 -7.00 25.59 27.27
N SER A 212 -6.40 25.49 28.44
CA SER A 212 -7.10 25.49 29.74
C SER A 212 -7.76 26.84 30.09
N ASN A 213 -7.31 27.93 29.48
CA ASN A 213 -7.86 29.27 29.66
C ASN A 213 -8.77 29.73 28.52
N SER A 214 -9.08 28.85 27.59
CA SER A 214 -9.99 29.13 26.46
C SER A 214 -11.38 29.50 26.97
N GLY A 215 -11.97 30.55 26.40
CA GLY A 215 -13.32 31.02 26.77
C GLY A 215 -13.40 31.96 27.99
N ARG A 216 -12.29 32.23 28.69
CA ARG A 216 -12.29 33.21 29.81
C ARG A 216 -12.55 34.63 29.29
N VAL A 217 -13.40 35.35 29.99
CA VAL A 217 -13.66 36.77 29.73
C VAL A 217 -12.46 37.59 30.15
N ALA A 218 -11.91 38.40 29.25
CA ALA A 218 -10.85 39.34 29.54
C ALA A 218 -11.43 40.65 30.04
N ILE A 219 -10.98 41.11 31.22
CA ILE A 219 -11.29 42.43 31.76
C ILE A 219 -10.11 43.33 31.43
N LEU A 220 -10.38 44.40 30.67
CA LEU A 220 -9.37 45.38 30.29
C LEU A 220 -9.54 46.64 31.16
N GLU A 221 -8.50 47.01 31.87
CA GLU A 221 -8.50 48.19 32.75
C GLU A 221 -7.89 49.42 32.06
N GLU A 222 -8.07 50.58 32.59
CA GLU A 222 -7.41 51.85 32.19
C GLU A 222 -7.57 52.21 30.71
N GLY A 223 -8.71 51.84 30.10
CA GLY A 223 -9.00 52.16 28.70
C GLY A 223 -8.19 51.34 27.67
N MET A 224 -7.58 50.24 28.06
CA MET A 224 -6.96 49.29 27.13
C MET A 224 -7.97 48.75 26.16
N LYS A 225 -7.54 48.53 24.91
CA LYS A 225 -8.33 47.86 23.88
C LYS A 225 -7.56 46.68 23.29
N PHE A 226 -8.27 45.62 23.01
CA PHE A 226 -7.73 44.48 22.26
C PHE A 226 -8.24 44.55 20.84
N GLU A 227 -7.33 44.66 19.87
CA GLU A 227 -7.64 44.66 18.45
C GLU A 227 -7.01 43.43 17.82
N THR A 228 -7.81 42.65 17.09
CA THR A 228 -7.37 41.47 16.39
C THR A 228 -6.66 41.85 15.11
N ILE A 229 -5.38 41.44 14.97
CA ILE A 229 -4.56 41.74 13.79
C ILE A 229 -4.79 40.71 12.66
N SER A 230 -5.15 39.48 13.01
CA SER A 230 -5.31 38.44 12.01
C SER A 230 -6.63 38.61 11.26
N MET A 231 -6.58 38.41 9.93
CA MET A 231 -7.81 38.09 9.21
C MET A 231 -8.47 36.91 9.92
N PRO A 232 -9.78 36.97 10.19
CA PRO A 232 -10.49 35.82 10.75
C PRO A 232 -10.26 34.66 9.78
N ASN A 233 -9.42 33.73 10.21
CA ASN A 233 -9.25 32.49 9.46
C ASN A 233 -10.57 31.77 9.61
N ASN A 234 -11.32 31.75 8.52
CA ASN A 234 -12.63 31.11 8.53
C ASN A 234 -12.36 29.64 8.89
N GLU A 235 -12.82 29.20 10.06
CA GLU A 235 -12.61 27.82 10.55
C GLU A 235 -12.95 26.80 9.46
N ALA A 236 -13.97 27.13 8.64
CA ALA A 236 -14.37 26.37 7.48
C ALA A 236 -13.23 26.23 6.44
N GLN A 237 -12.50 27.31 6.13
CA GLN A 237 -11.41 27.28 5.16
C GLN A 237 -10.20 26.44 5.67
N PHE A 238 -9.94 26.48 6.96
CA PHE A 238 -8.91 25.64 7.56
C PHE A 238 -9.28 24.15 7.48
N LEU A 239 -10.52 23.79 7.78
CA LEU A 239 -11.02 22.43 7.65
C LEU A 239 -11.01 21.96 6.21
N GLU A 240 -11.43 22.80 5.26
CA GLU A 240 -11.36 22.50 3.82
C GLU A 240 -9.92 22.27 3.35
N THR A 241 -8.97 23.10 3.82
CA THR A 241 -7.54 22.91 3.51
C THR A 241 -7.03 21.58 4.04
N ARG A 242 -7.39 21.17 5.25
CA ARG A 242 -7.00 19.87 5.81
C ARG A 242 -7.59 18.71 5.02
N LYS A 243 -8.86 18.78 4.63
CA LYS A 243 -9.50 17.76 3.78
C LYS A 243 -8.82 17.66 2.42
N PHE A 244 -8.52 18.79 1.79
CA PHE A 244 -7.79 18.83 0.52
C PHE A 244 -6.42 18.15 0.66
N GLN A 245 -5.68 18.40 1.76
CA GLN A 245 -4.39 17.77 2.02
C GLN A 245 -4.49 16.24 2.13
N VAL A 246 -5.52 15.72 2.80
CA VAL A 246 -5.77 14.27 2.87
C VAL A 246 -5.99 13.70 1.46
N SER A 247 -6.86 14.34 0.67
CA SER A 247 -7.14 13.91 -0.70
C SER A 247 -5.91 13.96 -1.61
N GLU A 248 -5.05 14.97 -1.44
CA GLU A 248 -3.81 15.11 -2.20
C GLU A 248 -2.80 14.01 -1.86
N ILE A 249 -2.62 13.71 -0.58
CA ILE A 249 -1.77 12.60 -0.12
C ILE A 249 -2.32 11.26 -0.62
N CYS A 250 -3.63 11.05 -0.56
CA CYS A 250 -4.27 9.87 -1.13
C CYS A 250 -3.98 9.71 -2.62
N ARG A 251 -3.94 10.81 -3.39
CA ARG A 251 -3.59 10.83 -4.81
C ARG A 251 -2.15 10.44 -5.07
N ILE A 252 -1.20 10.91 -4.24
CA ILE A 252 0.23 10.55 -4.34
C ILE A 252 0.41 9.03 -4.26
N PHE A 253 -0.25 8.40 -3.28
CA PHE A 253 -0.16 6.95 -3.06
C PHE A 253 -1.18 6.13 -3.86
N ARG A 254 -2.09 6.78 -4.62
CA ARG A 254 -3.21 6.15 -5.34
C ARG A 254 -4.12 5.31 -4.42
N VAL A 255 -4.33 5.79 -3.20
CA VAL A 255 -5.22 5.16 -2.23
C VAL A 255 -6.57 5.86 -2.27
N PRO A 256 -7.69 5.15 -2.45
CA PRO A 256 -9.01 5.74 -2.36
C PRO A 256 -9.26 6.35 -0.97
N PRO A 257 -9.81 7.57 -0.87
CA PRO A 257 -9.98 8.27 0.40
C PRO A 257 -10.79 7.49 1.45
N HIS A 258 -11.76 6.69 1.04
CA HIS A 258 -12.55 5.87 1.97
C HIS A 258 -11.70 4.84 2.75
N LEU A 259 -10.59 4.34 2.18
CA LEU A 259 -9.69 3.40 2.85
C LEU A 259 -8.85 4.05 3.96
N VAL A 260 -8.73 5.37 3.95
CA VAL A 260 -8.07 6.14 5.02
C VAL A 260 -9.07 6.85 5.95
N GLY A 261 -10.36 6.48 5.85
CA GLY A 261 -11.42 6.98 6.72
C GLY A 261 -12.10 8.27 6.26
N ASP A 262 -11.83 8.74 5.05
CA ASP A 262 -12.54 9.87 4.45
C ASP A 262 -13.74 9.36 3.65
N LEU A 263 -14.94 9.50 4.23
CA LEU A 263 -16.22 9.02 3.68
C LEU A 263 -17.09 10.13 3.09
N GLU A 264 -16.59 11.36 2.96
CA GLU A 264 -17.41 12.53 2.58
C GLU A 264 -18.12 12.35 1.22
N HIS A 265 -17.50 11.64 0.28
CA HIS A 265 -18.06 11.37 -1.05
C HIS A 265 -18.30 9.87 -1.30
N ALA A 266 -18.36 9.06 -0.24
CA ALA A 266 -18.50 7.63 -0.34
C ALA A 266 -19.99 7.23 -0.47
N THR A 267 -20.33 6.57 -1.59
CA THR A 267 -21.59 5.83 -1.77
C THR A 267 -21.28 4.35 -1.93
N PHE A 268 -22.21 3.45 -1.64
CA PHE A 268 -21.95 2.00 -1.73
C PHE A 268 -21.44 1.58 -3.11
N SER A 269 -22.02 2.07 -4.20
CA SER A 269 -21.56 1.75 -5.55
C SER A 269 -20.16 2.31 -5.86
N ASN A 270 -19.84 3.51 -5.37
CA ASN A 270 -18.53 4.12 -5.54
C ASN A 270 -17.44 3.38 -4.77
N ILE A 271 -17.72 2.92 -3.55
CA ILE A 271 -16.76 2.16 -2.73
C ILE A 271 -16.34 0.88 -3.43
N GLU A 272 -17.28 0.16 -4.02
CA GLU A 272 -16.99 -1.09 -4.73
C GLU A 272 -16.11 -0.85 -5.95
N HIS A 273 -16.49 0.08 -6.82
CA HIS A 273 -15.68 0.45 -7.98
C HIS A 273 -14.30 0.98 -7.59
N GLN A 274 -14.19 1.77 -6.52
CA GLN A 274 -12.93 2.26 -6.00
C GLN A 274 -12.07 1.12 -5.41
N SER A 275 -12.66 0.12 -4.78
CA SER A 275 -11.95 -1.05 -4.27
C SER A 275 -11.35 -1.90 -5.39
N ILE A 276 -12.10 -2.12 -6.47
CA ILE A 276 -11.60 -2.80 -7.68
C ILE A 276 -10.50 -1.95 -8.34
N SER A 277 -10.71 -0.66 -8.48
CA SER A 277 -9.71 0.28 -9.02
C SER A 277 -8.43 0.27 -8.19
N PHE A 278 -8.52 0.25 -6.87
CA PHE A 278 -7.38 0.13 -5.96
C PHE A 278 -6.61 -1.17 -6.19
N ALA A 279 -7.32 -2.31 -6.28
CA ALA A 279 -6.69 -3.59 -6.56
C ALA A 279 -5.93 -3.59 -7.89
N VAL A 280 -6.55 -3.09 -8.96
CA VAL A 280 -5.99 -3.11 -10.32
C VAL A 280 -4.89 -2.07 -10.54
N HIS A 281 -5.09 -0.83 -10.07
CA HIS A 281 -4.21 0.30 -10.41
C HIS A 281 -3.18 0.62 -9.33
N THR A 282 -3.39 0.20 -8.09
CA THR A 282 -2.46 0.45 -6.99
C THR A 282 -1.74 -0.82 -6.57
N ILE A 283 -2.48 -1.87 -6.21
CA ILE A 283 -1.88 -3.09 -5.66
C ILE A 283 -1.17 -3.91 -6.74
N ARG A 284 -1.85 -4.25 -7.84
CA ARG A 284 -1.29 -5.11 -8.90
C ARG A 284 0.08 -4.65 -9.44
N PRO A 285 0.34 -3.36 -9.72
CA PRO A 285 1.66 -2.93 -10.16
C PRO A 285 2.77 -3.23 -9.16
N TRP A 286 2.50 -3.14 -7.85
CA TRP A 286 3.46 -3.49 -6.81
C TRP A 286 3.69 -5.01 -6.76
N LEU A 287 2.64 -5.81 -6.89
CA LEU A 287 2.76 -7.28 -6.93
C LEU A 287 3.65 -7.72 -8.07
N VAL A 288 3.37 -7.26 -9.30
CA VAL A 288 4.17 -7.60 -10.48
C VAL A 288 5.63 -7.22 -10.30
N ARG A 289 5.90 -6.05 -9.72
CA ARG A 289 7.27 -5.57 -9.46
C ARG A 289 8.00 -6.48 -8.49
N ILE A 290 7.35 -6.88 -7.40
CA ILE A 290 7.91 -7.78 -6.39
C ILE A 290 8.12 -9.17 -6.97
N GLU A 291 7.14 -9.73 -7.66
CA GLU A 291 7.22 -11.05 -8.32
C GLU A 291 8.38 -11.13 -9.29
N GLN A 292 8.52 -10.13 -10.17
CA GLN A 292 9.61 -10.09 -11.15
C GLN A 292 10.99 -9.95 -10.48
N ALA A 293 11.09 -9.14 -9.42
CA ALA A 293 12.36 -8.99 -8.70
C ALA A 293 12.75 -10.29 -7.98
N ILE A 294 11.80 -10.98 -7.35
CA ILE A 294 12.02 -12.28 -6.72
C ILE A 294 12.42 -13.33 -7.77
N ASN A 295 11.67 -13.43 -8.87
CA ASN A 295 11.96 -14.38 -9.95
C ASN A 295 13.33 -14.15 -10.55
N ARG A 296 13.75 -12.90 -10.67
CA ARG A 296 15.09 -12.56 -11.18
C ARG A 296 16.21 -12.93 -10.21
N SER A 297 16.03 -12.68 -8.89
CA SER A 297 17.13 -12.67 -7.93
C SER A 297 17.26 -13.96 -7.10
N LEU A 298 16.13 -14.66 -6.84
CA LEU A 298 16.14 -15.82 -5.93
C LEU A 298 16.20 -17.16 -6.67
N PHE A 299 15.75 -17.24 -7.92
CA PHE A 299 15.88 -18.48 -8.70
C PHE A 299 17.18 -18.51 -9.49
N SER A 300 17.79 -19.69 -9.56
CA SER A 300 18.90 -19.97 -10.48
C SER A 300 18.40 -19.97 -11.94
N GLU A 301 19.30 -19.81 -12.92
CA GLU A 301 18.95 -19.83 -14.34
C GLU A 301 18.27 -21.13 -14.81
N LYS A 302 18.53 -22.24 -14.08
CA LYS A 302 17.85 -23.52 -14.34
C LYS A 302 16.43 -23.50 -13.79
N GLU A 303 16.23 -23.03 -12.59
CA GLU A 303 14.94 -22.98 -11.91
C GLU A 303 13.96 -21.99 -12.55
N LYS A 304 14.45 -20.88 -13.12
CA LYS A 304 13.61 -19.88 -13.83
C LYS A 304 12.80 -20.45 -14.98
N ARG A 305 13.16 -21.63 -15.52
CA ARG A 305 12.40 -22.28 -16.59
C ARG A 305 11.20 -23.04 -16.08
N ASP A 306 11.32 -23.57 -14.86
CA ASP A 306 10.37 -24.52 -14.30
C ASP A 306 9.55 -23.92 -13.14
N PHE A 307 10.06 -22.85 -12.51
CA PHE A 307 9.46 -22.26 -11.31
C PHE A 307 9.28 -20.75 -11.43
N TYR A 308 8.26 -20.25 -10.78
CA TYR A 308 8.01 -18.81 -10.61
C TYR A 308 7.25 -18.55 -9.31
N VAL A 309 7.27 -17.30 -8.85
CA VAL A 309 6.43 -16.87 -7.73
C VAL A 309 5.29 -16.00 -8.23
N GLN A 310 4.15 -16.12 -7.56
CA GLN A 310 2.98 -15.31 -7.84
C GLN A 310 2.17 -15.09 -6.56
N PHE A 311 1.65 -13.87 -6.38
CA PHE A 311 0.68 -13.59 -5.35
C PHE A 311 -0.70 -14.12 -5.75
N ASN A 312 -1.41 -14.66 -4.77
CA ASN A 312 -2.83 -14.92 -4.94
C ASN A 312 -3.64 -13.67 -4.62
N ILE A 313 -4.20 -13.04 -5.66
CA ILE A 313 -4.97 -11.81 -5.57
C ILE A 313 -6.48 -12.07 -5.38
N ASP A 314 -6.93 -13.34 -5.49
CA ASP A 314 -8.35 -13.68 -5.45
C ASP A 314 -9.04 -13.18 -4.17
N GLY A 315 -8.32 -13.22 -3.04
CA GLY A 315 -8.80 -12.69 -1.77
C GLY A 315 -9.13 -11.20 -1.79
N LEU A 316 -8.37 -10.41 -2.55
CA LEU A 316 -8.56 -8.96 -2.67
C LEU A 316 -9.69 -8.60 -3.64
N MET A 317 -9.85 -9.42 -4.70
CA MET A 317 -10.91 -9.25 -5.69
C MET A 317 -12.26 -9.84 -5.23
N ARG A 318 -12.29 -10.44 -4.05
CA ARG A 318 -13.50 -10.97 -3.44
C ARG A 318 -14.42 -9.82 -3.01
N GLY A 319 -15.20 -9.28 -3.97
CA GLY A 319 -16.33 -8.39 -3.72
C GLY A 319 -17.35 -8.97 -2.75
N ALA A 320 -18.50 -8.35 -2.61
CA ALA A 320 -19.57 -8.84 -1.74
C ALA A 320 -19.80 -10.35 -2.00
N TYR A 321 -20.09 -11.10 -0.96
CA TYR A 321 -20.33 -12.57 -1.00
C TYR A 321 -21.25 -12.99 -2.16
N LYS A 322 -22.28 -12.18 -2.41
CA LYS A 322 -23.25 -12.42 -3.48
C LYS A 322 -22.59 -12.47 -4.88
N GLU A 323 -21.77 -11.48 -5.22
CA GLU A 323 -21.12 -11.39 -6.56
C GLU A 323 -20.11 -12.50 -6.76
N ARG A 324 -19.40 -12.88 -5.69
CA ARG A 324 -18.48 -14.02 -5.72
C ARG A 324 -19.23 -15.31 -5.98
N MET A 325 -20.36 -15.56 -5.28
CA MET A 325 -21.19 -16.74 -5.48
C MET A 325 -21.82 -16.77 -6.88
N GLU A 326 -22.25 -15.62 -7.39
CA GLU A 326 -22.74 -15.49 -8.78
C GLU A 326 -21.64 -15.81 -9.80
N GLY A 327 -20.41 -15.31 -9.56
CA GLY A 327 -19.25 -15.65 -10.39
C GLY A 327 -18.93 -17.14 -10.39
N TYR A 328 -18.97 -17.79 -9.23
CA TYR A 328 -18.78 -19.25 -9.15
C TYR A 328 -19.89 -20.03 -9.84
N ALA A 329 -21.13 -19.58 -9.72
CA ALA A 329 -22.26 -20.21 -10.41
C ALA A 329 -22.07 -20.17 -11.94
N ILE A 330 -21.66 -19.00 -12.47
CA ILE A 330 -21.37 -18.82 -13.91
C ILE A 330 -20.20 -19.71 -14.33
N ALA A 331 -19.10 -19.71 -13.58
CA ALA A 331 -17.91 -20.50 -13.88
C ALA A 331 -18.20 -22.01 -13.90
N ARG A 332 -19.01 -22.49 -12.94
CA ARG A 332 -19.43 -23.88 -12.87
C ARG A 332 -20.38 -24.29 -14.01
N GLN A 333 -21.35 -23.43 -14.35
CA GLN A 333 -22.30 -23.69 -15.44
C GLN A 333 -21.64 -23.70 -16.81
N ASN A 334 -20.55 -22.96 -16.98
CA ASN A 334 -19.81 -22.90 -18.27
C ASN A 334 -18.61 -23.86 -18.32
N GLY A 335 -18.44 -24.73 -17.31
CA GLY A 335 -17.38 -25.73 -17.31
C GLY A 335 -15.96 -25.18 -17.07
N TRP A 336 -15.82 -23.98 -16.51
CA TRP A 336 -14.52 -23.37 -16.21
C TRP A 336 -13.95 -23.80 -14.86
N MET A 337 -14.85 -24.18 -13.92
CA MET A 337 -14.47 -24.58 -12.57
C MET A 337 -15.20 -25.84 -12.14
N SER A 338 -14.48 -26.74 -11.47
CA SER A 338 -15.04 -27.87 -10.76
C SER A 338 -15.58 -27.44 -9.38
N ALA A 339 -16.30 -28.34 -8.68
CA ALA A 339 -16.70 -28.06 -7.31
C ALA A 339 -15.50 -27.94 -6.37
N ASN A 340 -14.45 -28.73 -6.60
CA ASN A 340 -13.25 -28.69 -5.77
C ASN A 340 -12.42 -27.42 -5.99
N ASP A 341 -12.36 -26.88 -7.21
CA ASP A 341 -11.71 -25.58 -7.46
C ASP A 341 -12.38 -24.47 -6.63
N ILE A 342 -13.72 -24.43 -6.58
CA ILE A 342 -14.48 -23.46 -5.78
C ILE A 342 -14.25 -23.70 -4.28
N ARG A 343 -14.27 -24.96 -3.84
CA ARG A 343 -14.05 -25.33 -2.44
C ARG A 343 -12.64 -25.00 -1.98
N GLU A 344 -11.64 -25.16 -2.82
CA GLU A 344 -10.25 -24.73 -2.56
C GLU A 344 -10.16 -23.21 -2.38
N LEU A 345 -10.82 -22.43 -3.24
CA LEU A 345 -10.88 -20.98 -3.12
C LEU A 345 -11.57 -20.50 -1.85
N GLU A 346 -12.54 -21.27 -1.34
CA GLU A 346 -13.26 -20.97 -0.09
C GLU A 346 -12.66 -21.68 1.14
N ASN A 347 -11.47 -22.30 1.00
CA ASN A 347 -10.81 -23.09 2.06
C ASN A 347 -11.70 -24.22 2.65
N MET A 348 -12.51 -24.84 1.82
CA MET A 348 -13.35 -25.98 2.20
C MET A 348 -12.65 -27.29 1.83
N ASN A 349 -12.90 -28.35 2.59
CA ASN A 349 -12.37 -29.68 2.26
C ASN A 349 -12.88 -30.15 0.90
N PRO A 350 -12.04 -30.77 0.05
CA PRO A 350 -12.45 -31.28 -1.25
C PRO A 350 -13.49 -32.39 -1.14
N LEU A 351 -14.33 -32.51 -2.16
CA LEU A 351 -15.21 -33.65 -2.36
C LEU A 351 -14.43 -34.78 -3.04
N THR A 352 -14.87 -36.02 -2.82
CA THR A 352 -14.30 -37.20 -3.47
C THR A 352 -14.72 -37.27 -4.96
N ASP A 353 -14.04 -38.09 -5.77
CA ASP A 353 -14.33 -38.21 -7.20
C ASP A 353 -15.71 -38.85 -7.43
N ASP A 354 -16.12 -39.79 -6.58
CA ASP A 354 -17.47 -40.40 -6.60
C ASP A 354 -18.57 -39.39 -6.25
N GLN A 355 -18.26 -38.33 -5.54
CA GLN A 355 -19.16 -37.20 -5.30
C GLN A 355 -19.12 -36.14 -6.44
N GLY A 356 -18.34 -36.37 -7.47
CA GLY A 356 -18.19 -35.45 -8.58
C GLY A 356 -17.44 -34.19 -8.28
N GLY A 357 -16.53 -34.22 -7.27
CA GLY A 357 -15.77 -33.06 -6.82
C GLY A 357 -14.96 -32.38 -7.92
N ASN A 358 -14.33 -33.18 -8.77
CA ASN A 358 -13.48 -32.72 -9.87
C ASN A 358 -14.20 -32.69 -11.23
N ALA A 359 -15.52 -32.96 -11.27
CA ALA A 359 -16.28 -32.92 -12.50
C ALA A 359 -16.55 -31.51 -13.00
N TYR A 360 -16.23 -31.23 -14.24
CA TYR A 360 -16.61 -30.02 -14.96
C TYR A 360 -18.00 -30.21 -15.59
N LEU A 361 -18.89 -29.27 -15.34
CA LEU A 361 -20.27 -29.32 -15.87
C LEU A 361 -20.39 -28.40 -17.06
N VAL A 362 -21.13 -28.84 -18.08
CA VAL A 362 -21.50 -28.02 -19.24
C VAL A 362 -23.02 -27.94 -19.33
N ASN A 363 -23.52 -26.77 -19.68
CA ASN A 363 -24.95 -26.65 -19.96
C ASN A 363 -25.29 -27.43 -21.21
N GLY A 364 -26.08 -28.50 -21.08
CA GLY A 364 -26.49 -29.38 -22.18
C GLY A 364 -27.28 -28.71 -23.29
N ASN A 365 -27.74 -27.48 -23.09
CA ASN A 365 -28.43 -26.68 -24.10
C ASN A 365 -27.45 -25.90 -25.02
N MET A 366 -26.15 -25.94 -24.76
CA MET A 366 -25.14 -25.30 -25.58
C MET A 366 -24.56 -26.31 -26.57
N ILE A 367 -24.66 -26.03 -27.84
CA ILE A 367 -24.00 -26.79 -28.91
C ILE A 367 -22.80 -26.01 -29.47
N PRO A 368 -21.71 -26.71 -29.82
CA PRO A 368 -20.57 -26.06 -30.47
C PRO A 368 -21.00 -25.35 -31.77
N ILE A 369 -20.47 -24.16 -32.03
CA ILE A 369 -20.87 -23.31 -33.16
C ILE A 369 -20.71 -24.00 -34.53
N ASN A 370 -19.75 -24.93 -34.64
CA ASN A 370 -19.55 -25.75 -35.84
C ASN A 370 -20.64 -26.80 -36.03
N LEU A 371 -21.35 -27.19 -34.98
CA LEU A 371 -22.48 -28.12 -35.06
C LEU A 371 -23.80 -27.34 -35.25
N ALA A 372 -23.94 -26.15 -34.70
CA ALA A 372 -25.09 -25.28 -34.88
C ALA A 372 -25.36 -24.90 -36.34
N ARG A 373 -24.35 -24.96 -37.21
CA ARG A 373 -24.48 -24.72 -38.66
C ARG A 373 -24.90 -25.95 -39.47
N LYS A 374 -24.99 -27.13 -38.87
CA LYS A 374 -25.30 -28.39 -39.57
C LYS A 374 -26.71 -28.93 -39.32
N GLU A 375 -27.46 -28.34 -38.43
CA GLU A 375 -28.85 -28.77 -38.20
C GLU A 375 -29.79 -27.98 -39.09
N GLU A 376 -30.22 -28.62 -40.19
CA GLU A 376 -31.54 -28.40 -40.74
C GLU A 376 -32.58 -28.69 -39.65
N PRO A 377 -33.74 -27.96 -39.58
CA PRO A 377 -34.70 -28.12 -38.50
C PRO A 377 -35.15 -29.56 -38.38
N MET A 378 -34.83 -30.22 -37.30
CA MET A 378 -35.34 -31.57 -37.00
C MET A 378 -36.86 -31.53 -36.99
N ASN A 379 -37.45 -32.20 -37.95
CA ASN A 379 -38.89 -32.39 -38.06
C ASN A 379 -39.36 -33.14 -36.80
N GLY A 380 -40.32 -32.58 -36.06
CA GLY A 380 -40.78 -33.01 -34.72
C GLY A 380 -41.37 -34.42 -34.64
N LYS A 381 -40.98 -35.35 -35.52
CA LYS A 381 -41.34 -36.78 -35.49
C LYS A 381 -40.24 -37.72 -34.99
N GLN A 382 -38.99 -37.24 -34.83
CA GLN A 382 -37.85 -38.09 -34.37
C GLN A 382 -37.57 -38.06 -32.87
N VAL A 383 -38.28 -37.23 -32.10
CA VAL A 383 -38.05 -37.13 -30.64
C VAL A 383 -38.80 -38.22 -29.84
N LEU A 384 -39.65 -39.03 -30.49
CA LEU A 384 -40.45 -40.06 -29.80
C LEU A 384 -39.86 -41.48 -29.85
N GLU A 385 -38.73 -41.73 -30.53
CA GLU A 385 -38.14 -43.08 -30.65
C GLU A 385 -36.88 -43.32 -29.79
N LEU A 386 -36.37 -42.32 -29.02
CA LEU A 386 -35.21 -42.48 -28.13
C LEU A 386 -35.57 -42.64 -26.64
N GLY A 387 -36.84 -42.93 -26.35
CA GLY A 387 -37.33 -43.05 -24.97
C GLY A 387 -37.77 -44.44 -24.53
N THR A 388 -37.45 -45.49 -25.30
CA THR A 388 -37.73 -46.89 -24.91
C THR A 388 -36.65 -47.80 -25.44
N GLU A 389 -35.55 -47.92 -24.69
CA GLU A 389 -34.75 -49.14 -24.51
C GLU A 389 -33.93 -48.98 -23.21
#